data_0023ec23a7d5a302bae34c4279c37b13
#
_entry.id   0023ec23a7d5a302bae34c4279c37b13
#
_cell.length_a   1.000
_cell.length_b   1.000
_cell.length_c   1.000
_cell.angle_alpha   90.00
_cell.angle_beta   90.00
_cell.angle_gamma   90.00
#
_symmetry.space_group_name_H-M   'P 1'
#
loop_
_entity.id
_entity.type
_entity.pdbx_description
1 polymer ?
#
loop_
_entity_poly.entity_id
_entity_poly.type
_entity_poly.pdbx_seq_one_letter_code
_entity_poly.pdbx_strand_id
1 'polypeptide(L)'
;MKEMTGPGHSGLVWKRSRSMQLSKRLQCIADYVTEGKRTADIGCDHGWVAIYLAEKKRAPAVIAMDVGKGPLKRAREHIRARGLEEKIETRLSDGMAALKKGEVEAVVMAGMGGPLMIRILQEGRVITESLDELILSPQSEIAQVRRFLAAEGWEICREEMLTEDGKYYTIMKAIPGTARERTEADFRYGWRMIQEKNPVLYQFLRKEEQTRNNILENLLGKDSVACRQRIQQLRRDLAVIREAIDRIEKKSEVDTYEM
;
A
#
# COMPACT_ATOMS: atom_id res chain seq x y z
N MET A 1 -11.08 24.19 -69.42
CA MET A 1 -11.75 23.64 -68.25
C MET A 1 -10.85 22.58 -67.64
N LYS A 2 -10.18 22.91 -66.57
CA LYS A 2 -9.37 21.96 -65.77
C LYS A 2 -9.89 22.09 -64.34
N GLU A 3 -10.52 21.03 -63.84
CA GLU A 3 -10.95 20.92 -62.46
C GLU A 3 -9.73 20.72 -61.55
N MET A 4 -9.61 21.56 -60.54
CA MET A 4 -8.61 21.43 -59.49
C MET A 4 -9.27 20.68 -58.31
N THR A 5 -8.84 19.42 -58.12
CA THR A 5 -9.19 18.63 -56.94
C THR A 5 -8.26 19.04 -55.80
N GLY A 6 -8.85 19.59 -54.70
CA GLY A 6 -8.14 19.95 -53.48
C GLY A 6 -7.71 18.69 -52.68
N PRO A 7 -6.64 18.80 -51.85
CA PRO A 7 -6.15 17.67 -51.08
C PRO A 7 -7.05 17.41 -49.89
N GLY A 8 -7.43 16.13 -49.74
CA GLY A 8 -8.24 15.62 -48.64
C GLY A 8 -7.56 15.80 -47.28
N HIS A 9 -8.37 16.27 -46.34
CA HIS A 9 -8.03 16.26 -44.91
C HIS A 9 -7.91 14.82 -44.42
N SER A 10 -6.70 14.33 -44.26
CA SER A 10 -6.43 13.10 -43.55
C SER A 10 -6.71 13.34 -42.06
N GLY A 11 -7.93 12.99 -41.63
CA GLY A 11 -8.29 12.94 -40.24
C GLY A 11 -7.39 11.95 -39.51
N LEU A 12 -6.45 12.43 -38.71
CA LEU A 12 -5.72 11.66 -37.74
C LEU A 12 -6.74 11.08 -36.74
N VAL A 13 -7.20 9.87 -37.01
CA VAL A 13 -7.96 9.06 -36.04
C VAL A 13 -6.99 8.71 -34.92
N TRP A 14 -7.02 9.50 -33.83
CA TRP A 14 -6.35 9.14 -32.59
C TRP A 14 -6.88 7.79 -32.13
N LYS A 15 -6.08 6.73 -32.31
CA LYS A 15 -6.40 5.42 -31.71
C LYS A 15 -6.61 5.66 -30.23
N ARG A 16 -7.86 5.44 -29.74
CA ARG A 16 -8.16 5.37 -28.31
C ARG A 16 -7.10 4.50 -27.66
N SER A 17 -6.27 5.09 -26.81
CA SER A 17 -5.23 4.36 -26.10
C SER A 17 -5.89 3.24 -25.32
N ARG A 18 -5.34 2.03 -25.40
CA ARG A 18 -5.74 0.91 -24.55
C ARG A 18 -5.72 1.41 -23.10
N SER A 19 -6.79 1.13 -22.34
CA SER A 19 -6.85 1.42 -20.92
C SER A 19 -5.56 0.89 -20.25
N MET A 20 -4.94 1.71 -19.43
CA MET A 20 -3.72 1.31 -18.73
C MET A 20 -4.02 0.14 -17.80
N GLN A 21 -3.25 -0.93 -17.93
CA GLN A 21 -3.29 -2.05 -17.02
C GLN A 21 -2.19 -1.84 -15.98
N LEU A 22 -2.57 -1.55 -14.76
CA LEU A 22 -1.66 -1.52 -13.61
C LEU A 22 -1.21 -2.94 -13.23
N SER A 23 -0.08 -3.04 -12.56
CA SER A 23 0.25 -4.26 -11.82
C SER A 23 -0.81 -4.52 -10.75
N LYS A 24 -0.97 -5.78 -10.34
CA LYS A 24 -1.96 -6.17 -9.32
C LYS A 24 -1.83 -5.35 -8.04
N ARG A 25 -0.59 -5.10 -7.62
CA ARG A 25 -0.28 -4.31 -6.43
C ARG A 25 -0.75 -2.87 -6.59
N LEU A 26 -0.36 -2.19 -7.66
CA LEU A 26 -0.73 -0.79 -7.87
C LEU A 26 -2.25 -0.63 -8.07
N GLN A 27 -2.89 -1.60 -8.70
CA GLN A 27 -4.34 -1.60 -8.85
C GLN A 27 -5.03 -1.74 -7.49
N CYS A 28 -4.59 -2.69 -6.64
CA CYS A 28 -5.13 -2.86 -5.30
C CYS A 28 -4.96 -1.58 -4.46
N ILE A 29 -3.80 -0.92 -4.52
CA ILE A 29 -3.55 0.36 -3.86
C ILE A 29 -4.55 1.42 -4.32
N ALA A 30 -4.72 1.60 -5.63
CA ALA A 30 -5.65 2.58 -6.18
C ALA A 30 -7.12 2.25 -5.84
N ASP A 31 -7.48 0.95 -5.82
CA ASP A 31 -8.83 0.49 -5.49
C ASP A 31 -9.18 0.64 -3.99
N TYR A 32 -8.18 0.89 -3.14
CA TYR A 32 -8.39 1.21 -1.72
C TYR A 32 -8.78 2.66 -1.48
N VAL A 33 -8.49 3.58 -2.41
CA VAL A 33 -8.93 4.98 -2.32
C VAL A 33 -10.45 5.02 -2.40
N THR A 34 -11.10 5.68 -1.45
CA THR A 34 -12.55 5.93 -1.50
C THR A 34 -12.89 6.83 -2.68
N GLU A 35 -13.88 6.42 -3.45
CA GLU A 35 -14.33 7.18 -4.60
C GLU A 35 -14.81 8.59 -4.22
N GLY A 36 -14.46 9.58 -5.04
CA GLY A 36 -14.83 10.98 -4.84
C GLY A 36 -13.86 11.79 -3.97
N LYS A 37 -12.80 11.19 -3.40
CA LYS A 37 -11.82 11.92 -2.58
C LYS A 37 -10.69 12.52 -3.43
N ARG A 38 -10.37 13.80 -3.18
CA ARG A 38 -9.16 14.42 -3.69
C ARG A 38 -7.96 13.72 -3.04
N THR A 39 -7.02 13.28 -3.83
CA THR A 39 -5.98 12.35 -3.38
C THR A 39 -4.59 12.90 -3.66
N ALA A 40 -3.65 12.78 -2.72
CA ALA A 40 -2.23 12.96 -2.98
C ALA A 40 -1.53 11.61 -3.09
N ASP A 41 -0.74 11.42 -4.15
CA ASP A 41 0.14 10.26 -4.38
C ASP A 41 1.58 10.67 -4.05
N ILE A 42 2.08 10.26 -2.88
CA ILE A 42 3.38 10.66 -2.34
C ILE A 42 4.44 9.62 -2.71
N GLY A 43 5.49 10.07 -3.40
CA GLY A 43 6.48 9.19 -4.04
C GLY A 43 5.90 8.55 -5.29
N CYS A 44 5.26 9.37 -6.12
CA CYS A 44 4.45 8.92 -7.26
C CYS A 44 5.27 8.26 -8.39
N ASP A 45 6.60 8.39 -8.38
CA ASP A 45 7.54 7.88 -9.38
C ASP A 45 7.08 8.20 -10.82
N HIS A 46 6.48 7.24 -11.51
CA HIS A 46 5.95 7.39 -12.87
C HIS A 46 4.51 7.93 -12.94
N GLY A 47 3.85 8.19 -11.80
CA GLY A 47 2.50 8.70 -11.68
C GLY A 47 1.39 7.70 -12.04
N TRP A 48 1.68 6.41 -12.02
CA TRP A 48 0.73 5.39 -12.47
C TRP A 48 -0.53 5.30 -11.62
N VAL A 49 -0.40 5.41 -10.29
CA VAL A 49 -1.55 5.42 -9.37
C VAL A 49 -2.41 6.66 -9.60
N ALA A 50 -1.78 7.84 -9.67
CA ALA A 50 -2.46 9.10 -9.96
C ALA A 50 -3.24 9.06 -11.29
N ILE A 51 -2.61 8.55 -12.36
CA ILE A 51 -3.23 8.39 -13.67
C ILE A 51 -4.44 7.44 -13.59
N TYR A 52 -4.30 6.29 -12.94
CA TYR A 52 -5.40 5.34 -12.80
C TYR A 52 -6.59 5.93 -12.05
N LEU A 53 -6.34 6.62 -10.93
CA LEU A 53 -7.38 7.30 -10.15
C LEU A 53 -8.17 8.32 -10.99
N ALA A 54 -7.47 9.11 -11.81
CA ALA A 54 -8.07 10.11 -12.68
C ALA A 54 -8.82 9.49 -13.89
N GLU A 55 -8.24 8.50 -14.57
CA GLU A 55 -8.87 7.80 -15.71
C GLU A 55 -10.14 7.05 -15.31
N LYS A 56 -10.10 6.38 -14.14
CA LYS A 56 -11.24 5.64 -13.60
C LYS A 56 -12.25 6.55 -12.88
N LYS A 57 -12.00 7.85 -12.84
CA LYS A 57 -12.84 8.85 -12.16
C LYS A 57 -13.04 8.54 -10.67
N ARG A 58 -12.10 7.82 -10.05
CA ARG A 58 -12.14 7.50 -8.62
C ARG A 58 -11.81 8.72 -7.77
N ALA A 59 -10.90 9.57 -8.22
CA ALA A 59 -10.58 10.85 -7.60
C ALA A 59 -10.93 12.02 -8.54
N PRO A 60 -11.60 13.07 -8.05
CA PRO A 60 -11.94 14.24 -8.86
C PRO A 60 -10.70 15.07 -9.22
N ALA A 61 -9.69 15.07 -8.33
CA ALA A 61 -8.38 15.67 -8.55
C ALA A 61 -7.30 14.85 -7.83
N VAL A 62 -6.11 14.79 -8.41
CA VAL A 62 -4.95 14.11 -7.83
C VAL A 62 -3.74 15.03 -7.83
N ILE A 63 -2.97 15.00 -6.75
CA ILE A 63 -1.67 15.67 -6.65
C ILE A 63 -0.60 14.58 -6.62
N ALA A 64 0.14 14.44 -7.72
CA ALA A 64 1.25 13.51 -7.83
C ALA A 64 2.55 14.17 -7.37
N MET A 65 3.16 13.64 -6.32
CA MET A 65 4.30 14.26 -5.64
C MET A 65 5.50 13.32 -5.58
N ASP A 66 6.68 13.89 -5.79
CA ASP A 66 7.94 13.16 -5.64
C ASP A 66 9.06 14.12 -5.24
N VAL A 67 10.05 13.63 -4.50
CA VAL A 67 11.26 14.38 -4.12
C VAL A 67 12.25 14.46 -5.28
N GLY A 68 12.19 13.55 -6.23
CA GLY A 68 13.07 13.43 -7.38
C GLY A 68 12.55 14.18 -8.61
N LYS A 69 13.34 15.11 -9.15
CA LYS A 69 13.01 15.81 -10.39
C LYS A 69 12.85 14.85 -11.59
N GLY A 70 13.65 13.77 -11.63
CA GLY A 70 13.60 12.74 -12.68
C GLY A 70 12.28 11.96 -12.69
N PRO A 71 11.91 11.30 -11.59
CA PRO A 71 10.60 10.66 -11.44
C PRO A 71 9.45 11.60 -11.79
N LEU A 72 9.43 12.78 -11.24
CA LEU A 72 8.36 13.76 -11.48
C LEU A 72 8.28 14.20 -12.96
N LYS A 73 9.41 14.30 -13.66
CA LYS A 73 9.42 14.58 -15.10
C LYS A 73 8.72 13.45 -15.87
N ARG A 74 9.05 12.18 -15.56
CA ARG A 74 8.39 11.02 -16.20
C ARG A 74 6.89 11.00 -15.92
N ALA A 75 6.48 11.27 -14.68
CA ALA A 75 5.07 11.38 -14.33
C ALA A 75 4.35 12.43 -15.19
N ARG A 76 4.93 13.64 -15.35
CA ARG A 76 4.38 14.69 -16.22
C ARG A 76 4.22 14.26 -17.67
N GLU A 77 5.22 13.58 -18.21
CA GLU A 77 5.19 13.07 -19.59
C GLU A 77 4.05 12.05 -19.78
N HIS A 78 3.87 11.14 -18.82
CA HIS A 78 2.79 10.15 -18.86
C HIS A 78 1.41 10.79 -18.69
N ILE A 79 1.26 11.75 -17.79
CA ILE A 79 0.01 12.51 -17.56
C ILE A 79 -0.39 13.26 -18.83
N ARG A 80 0.56 13.99 -19.44
CA ARG A 80 0.34 14.73 -20.70
C ARG A 80 -0.04 13.81 -21.85
N ALA A 81 0.66 12.68 -21.99
CA ALA A 81 0.36 11.71 -23.04
C ALA A 81 -1.08 11.15 -22.95
N ARG A 82 -1.77 11.35 -21.82
CA ARG A 82 -3.14 10.90 -21.57
C ARG A 82 -4.15 12.04 -21.49
N GLY A 83 -3.71 13.30 -21.63
CA GLY A 83 -4.58 14.49 -21.55
C GLY A 83 -5.21 14.64 -20.16
N LEU A 84 -4.45 14.36 -19.10
CA LEU A 84 -4.96 14.40 -17.71
C LEU A 84 -4.43 15.57 -16.90
N GLU A 85 -3.81 16.59 -17.55
CA GLU A 85 -3.19 17.75 -16.89
C GLU A 85 -4.21 18.58 -16.07
N GLU A 86 -5.47 18.60 -16.49
CA GLU A 86 -6.55 19.27 -15.77
C GLU A 86 -6.98 18.54 -14.49
N LYS A 87 -6.63 17.25 -14.36
CA LYS A 87 -7.03 16.40 -13.23
C LYS A 87 -5.89 16.04 -12.30
N ILE A 88 -4.65 16.08 -12.81
CA ILE A 88 -3.47 15.67 -12.06
C ILE A 88 -2.45 16.80 -12.04
N GLU A 89 -2.28 17.39 -10.87
CA GLU A 89 -1.17 18.31 -10.61
C GLU A 89 0.08 17.55 -10.21
N THR A 90 1.26 18.03 -10.62
CA THR A 90 2.54 17.43 -10.21
C THR A 90 3.34 18.41 -9.37
N ARG A 91 3.82 18.00 -8.17
CA ARG A 91 4.61 18.84 -7.26
C ARG A 91 5.93 18.18 -6.87
N LEU A 92 7.01 18.95 -6.91
CA LEU A 92 8.28 18.55 -6.30
C LEU A 92 8.16 18.77 -4.79
N SER A 93 8.30 17.68 -3.98
CA SER A 93 8.12 17.75 -2.53
C SER A 93 8.85 16.64 -1.81
N ASP A 94 9.46 16.93 -0.68
CA ASP A 94 9.85 15.91 0.30
C ASP A 94 8.61 15.58 1.15
N GLY A 95 8.08 14.36 0.95
CA GLY A 95 6.84 13.94 1.59
C GLY A 95 5.67 14.90 1.30
N MET A 96 4.98 15.33 2.35
CA MET A 96 3.79 16.20 2.28
C MET A 96 4.10 17.70 2.41
N ALA A 97 5.37 18.12 2.40
CA ALA A 97 5.76 19.52 2.67
C ALA A 97 5.12 20.55 1.73
N ALA A 98 4.77 20.17 0.50
CA ALA A 98 4.12 21.07 -0.46
C ALA A 98 2.59 20.98 -0.47
N LEU A 99 1.97 20.21 0.43
CA LEU A 99 0.51 20.18 0.62
C LEU A 99 0.05 21.30 1.57
N LYS A 100 -1.18 21.73 1.37
CA LYS A 100 -1.89 22.63 2.30
C LYS A 100 -2.95 21.84 3.07
N LYS A 101 -3.22 22.26 4.32
CA LYS A 101 -4.28 21.66 5.14
C LYS A 101 -5.63 21.70 4.40
N GLY A 102 -6.30 20.54 4.34
CA GLY A 102 -7.61 20.40 3.68
C GLY A 102 -7.58 20.43 2.15
N GLU A 103 -6.40 20.37 1.54
CA GLU A 103 -6.26 20.35 0.08
C GLU A 103 -6.63 18.98 -0.52
N VAL A 104 -6.40 17.90 0.23
CA VAL A 104 -6.76 16.54 -0.11
C VAL A 104 -7.45 15.85 1.07
N GLU A 105 -8.27 14.85 0.80
CA GLU A 105 -8.93 14.01 1.79
C GLU A 105 -8.21 12.64 1.96
N ALA A 106 -7.47 12.21 0.94
CA ALA A 106 -6.77 10.93 0.93
C ALA A 106 -5.29 11.09 0.59
N VAL A 107 -4.44 10.30 1.23
CA VAL A 107 -3.01 10.19 0.89
C VAL A 107 -2.68 8.74 0.57
N VAL A 108 -2.00 8.53 -0.56
CA VAL A 108 -1.40 7.26 -0.96
C VAL A 108 0.10 7.34 -0.79
N MET A 109 0.69 6.34 -0.12
CA MET A 109 2.13 6.11 -0.05
C MET A 109 2.44 4.65 -0.36
N ALA A 110 3.16 4.40 -1.45
CA ALA A 110 3.49 3.07 -1.88
C ALA A 110 4.95 2.95 -2.32
N GLY A 111 5.55 1.79 -2.08
CA GLY A 111 6.89 1.50 -2.60
C GLY A 111 8.05 2.08 -1.81
N MET A 112 7.83 2.60 -0.60
CA MET A 112 8.86 3.10 0.29
C MET A 112 8.90 2.30 1.61
N GLY A 113 10.00 2.40 2.36
CA GLY A 113 10.15 1.73 3.65
C GLY A 113 9.26 2.34 4.73
N GLY A 114 8.84 1.51 5.69
CA GLY A 114 8.00 1.94 6.82
C GLY A 114 8.55 3.12 7.61
N PRO A 115 9.84 3.15 7.98
CA PRO A 115 10.42 4.30 8.69
C PRO A 115 10.28 5.63 7.93
N LEU A 116 10.41 5.60 6.60
CA LEU A 116 10.22 6.79 5.77
C LEU A 116 8.76 7.23 5.76
N MET A 117 7.80 6.28 5.64
CA MET A 117 6.37 6.61 5.74
C MET A 117 6.02 7.26 7.07
N ILE A 118 6.51 6.69 8.18
CA ILE A 118 6.29 7.23 9.52
C ILE A 118 6.86 8.66 9.62
N ARG A 119 8.09 8.89 9.15
CA ARG A 119 8.69 10.23 9.13
C ARG A 119 7.83 11.23 8.36
N ILE A 120 7.38 10.86 7.15
CA ILE A 120 6.53 11.74 6.32
C ILE A 120 5.22 12.09 7.03
N LEU A 121 4.58 11.11 7.69
CA LEU A 121 3.34 11.34 8.44
C LEU A 121 3.55 12.24 9.66
N GLN A 122 4.67 12.08 10.36
CA GLN A 122 5.03 12.91 11.53
C GLN A 122 5.39 14.34 11.13
N GLU A 123 6.25 14.52 10.12
CA GLU A 123 6.63 15.84 9.62
C GLU A 123 5.45 16.58 9.00
N GLY A 124 4.54 15.84 8.34
CA GLY A 124 3.30 16.36 7.76
C GLY A 124 2.09 16.35 8.71
N ARG A 125 2.27 16.35 10.03
CA ARG A 125 1.19 16.15 11.02
C ARG A 125 -0.03 17.05 10.80
N VAL A 126 0.17 18.32 10.48
CA VAL A 126 -0.92 19.28 10.21
C VAL A 126 -1.81 18.83 9.03
N ILE A 127 -1.21 18.20 8.02
CA ILE A 127 -1.92 17.62 6.88
C ILE A 127 -2.57 16.31 7.30
N THR A 128 -1.79 15.41 7.93
CA THR A 128 -2.24 14.08 8.39
C THR A 128 -3.50 14.17 9.25
N GLU A 129 -3.56 15.12 10.20
CA GLU A 129 -4.73 15.35 11.06
C GLU A 129 -5.98 15.87 10.31
N SER A 130 -5.84 16.30 9.06
CA SER A 130 -6.95 16.77 8.23
C SER A 130 -7.41 15.76 7.18
N LEU A 131 -6.78 14.58 7.13
CA LEU A 131 -7.12 13.53 6.18
C LEU A 131 -8.27 12.65 6.68
N ASP A 132 -9.06 12.15 5.76
CA ASP A 132 -10.07 11.14 6.03
C ASP A 132 -9.50 9.72 5.94
N GLU A 133 -8.47 9.51 5.12
CA GLU A 133 -7.89 8.19 4.90
C GLU A 133 -6.43 8.21 4.45
N LEU A 134 -5.72 7.15 4.83
CA LEU A 134 -4.37 6.82 4.40
C LEU A 134 -4.39 5.46 3.69
N ILE A 135 -3.78 5.37 2.51
CA ILE A 135 -3.54 4.13 1.79
C ILE A 135 -2.04 3.89 1.75
N LEU A 136 -1.57 2.87 2.46
CA LEU A 136 -0.16 2.63 2.68
C LEU A 136 0.25 1.24 2.18
N SER A 137 1.38 1.15 1.48
CA SER A 137 1.99 -0.13 1.09
C SER A 137 3.50 -0.09 1.39
N PRO A 138 3.88 -0.26 2.68
CA PRO A 138 5.27 -0.26 3.12
C PRO A 138 6.02 -1.50 2.63
N GLN A 139 7.29 -1.32 2.24
CA GLN A 139 8.16 -2.41 1.80
C GLN A 139 8.98 -3.03 2.93
N SER A 140 9.09 -2.36 4.07
CA SER A 140 9.83 -2.82 5.25
C SER A 140 9.17 -2.32 6.53
N GLU A 141 9.50 -2.90 7.67
CA GLU A 141 9.08 -2.49 9.01
C GLU A 141 7.55 -2.29 9.15
N ILE A 142 6.78 -3.19 8.51
CA ILE A 142 5.32 -3.10 8.42
C ILE A 142 4.67 -3.07 9.81
N ALA A 143 5.21 -3.85 10.76
CA ALA A 143 4.75 -3.87 12.13
C ALA A 143 4.91 -2.49 12.82
N GLN A 144 5.98 -1.76 12.53
CA GLN A 144 6.20 -0.42 13.08
C GLN A 144 5.18 0.58 12.52
N VAL A 145 4.84 0.47 11.22
CA VAL A 145 3.79 1.31 10.61
C VAL A 145 2.44 1.06 11.29
N ARG A 146 2.06 -0.21 11.54
CA ARG A 146 0.81 -0.53 12.24
C ARG A 146 0.79 0.00 13.67
N ARG A 147 1.90 -0.11 14.41
CA ARG A 147 2.02 0.45 15.77
C ARG A 147 1.91 1.97 15.76
N PHE A 148 2.58 2.62 14.80
CA PHE A 148 2.51 4.08 14.65
C PHE A 148 1.08 4.52 14.37
N LEU A 149 0.39 3.91 13.41
CA LEU A 149 -1.01 4.24 13.11
C LEU A 149 -1.91 4.09 14.34
N ALA A 150 -1.77 2.98 15.07
CA ALA A 150 -2.54 2.75 16.30
C ALA A 150 -2.27 3.81 17.38
N ALA A 151 -1.00 4.23 17.55
CA ALA A 151 -0.60 5.24 18.52
C ALA A 151 -1.09 6.66 18.16
N GLU A 152 -1.19 6.96 16.86
CA GLU A 152 -1.61 8.28 16.35
C GLU A 152 -3.13 8.36 16.07
N GLY A 153 -3.92 7.41 16.54
CA GLY A 153 -5.38 7.46 16.42
C GLY A 153 -5.91 7.10 15.03
N TRP A 154 -5.19 6.21 14.32
CA TRP A 154 -5.62 5.67 13.03
C TRP A 154 -6.02 4.20 13.19
N GLU A 155 -7.21 3.85 12.72
CA GLU A 155 -7.66 2.46 12.64
C GLU A 155 -7.47 1.91 11.22
N ILE A 156 -6.77 0.77 11.12
CA ILE A 156 -6.69 0.03 9.86
C ILE A 156 -8.04 -0.65 9.63
N CYS A 157 -8.85 -0.07 8.74
CA CYS A 157 -10.20 -0.56 8.43
C CYS A 157 -10.23 -1.61 7.33
N ARG A 158 -9.18 -1.69 6.48
CA ARG A 158 -9.02 -2.69 5.43
C ARG A 158 -7.55 -3.02 5.24
N GLU A 159 -7.25 -4.31 5.05
CA GLU A 159 -5.88 -4.75 4.83
C GLU A 159 -5.85 -5.98 3.93
N GLU A 160 -4.85 -6.05 3.05
CA GLU A 160 -4.68 -7.12 2.08
C GLU A 160 -3.21 -7.51 1.98
N MET A 161 -2.95 -8.80 1.80
CA MET A 161 -1.66 -9.30 1.36
C MET A 161 -1.82 -9.95 -0.01
N LEU A 162 -0.96 -9.60 -0.94
CA LEU A 162 -0.92 -10.20 -2.27
C LEU A 162 0.51 -10.56 -2.67
N THR A 163 0.61 -11.43 -3.67
CA THR A 163 1.89 -11.79 -4.29
C THR A 163 1.98 -11.22 -5.70
N GLU A 164 3.12 -10.62 -6.01
CA GLU A 164 3.49 -10.15 -7.35
C GLU A 164 4.98 -10.41 -7.56
N ASP A 165 5.36 -11.02 -8.67
CA ASP A 165 6.75 -11.36 -9.03
C ASP A 165 7.50 -12.11 -7.90
N GLY A 166 6.81 -13.03 -7.22
CA GLY A 166 7.37 -13.84 -6.14
C GLY A 166 7.59 -13.10 -4.81
N LYS A 167 7.19 -11.84 -4.71
CA LYS A 167 7.27 -11.03 -3.49
C LYS A 167 5.89 -10.83 -2.87
N TYR A 168 5.87 -10.74 -1.53
CA TYR A 168 4.67 -10.41 -0.78
C TYR A 168 4.57 -8.91 -0.56
N TYR A 169 3.38 -8.36 -0.74
CA TYR A 169 3.07 -6.95 -0.52
C TYR A 169 1.87 -6.83 0.39
N THR A 170 1.98 -5.96 1.37
CA THR A 170 0.86 -5.59 2.24
C THR A 170 0.35 -4.22 1.82
N ILE A 171 -0.97 -4.12 1.65
CA ILE A 171 -1.67 -2.86 1.42
C ILE A 171 -2.63 -2.66 2.58
N MET A 172 -2.64 -1.48 3.17
CA MET A 172 -3.53 -1.13 4.26
C MET A 172 -4.21 0.21 4.00
N LYS A 173 -5.48 0.28 4.39
CA LYS A 173 -6.25 1.51 4.48
C LYS A 173 -6.48 1.81 5.93
N ALA A 174 -6.13 3.02 6.34
CA ALA A 174 -6.40 3.51 7.68
C ALA A 174 -7.30 4.77 7.63
N ILE A 175 -8.17 4.89 8.61
CA ILE A 175 -9.07 6.03 8.81
C ILE A 175 -8.90 6.54 10.24
N PRO A 176 -9.22 7.81 10.55
CA PRO A 176 -9.26 8.29 11.92
C PRO A 176 -10.15 7.39 12.80
N GLY A 177 -9.63 6.95 13.93
CA GLY A 177 -10.35 6.05 14.82
C GLY A 177 -9.51 5.55 15.98
N THR A 178 -10.16 4.95 16.97
CA THR A 178 -9.48 4.41 18.15
C THR A 178 -9.07 2.97 17.89
N ALA A 179 -7.77 2.71 17.92
CA ALA A 179 -7.26 1.34 17.83
C ALA A 179 -7.68 0.53 19.06
N ARG A 180 -8.18 -0.69 18.85
CA ARG A 180 -8.42 -1.67 19.91
C ARG A 180 -7.09 -2.25 20.40
N GLU A 181 -7.11 -2.90 21.57
CA GLU A 181 -5.95 -3.69 22.00
C GLU A 181 -5.56 -4.71 20.94
N ARG A 182 -4.26 -4.81 20.66
CA ARG A 182 -3.67 -5.66 19.62
C ARG A 182 -2.57 -6.52 20.21
N THR A 183 -2.51 -7.77 19.79
CA THR A 183 -1.41 -8.68 20.12
C THR A 183 -0.19 -8.40 19.25
N GLU A 184 0.95 -9.03 19.60
CA GLU A 184 2.15 -8.99 18.76
C GLU A 184 1.90 -9.56 17.36
N ALA A 185 1.07 -10.61 17.26
CA ALA A 185 0.66 -11.19 15.99
C ALA A 185 -0.14 -10.21 15.13
N ASP A 186 -1.02 -9.42 15.74
CA ASP A 186 -1.80 -8.39 15.05
C ASP A 186 -0.91 -7.31 14.44
N PHE A 187 0.11 -6.86 15.16
CA PHE A 187 1.06 -5.87 14.64
C PHE A 187 1.98 -6.45 13.57
N ARG A 188 2.44 -7.70 13.72
CA ARG A 188 3.36 -8.31 12.74
C ARG A 188 2.65 -8.69 11.44
N TYR A 189 1.44 -9.23 11.54
CA TYR A 189 0.79 -9.90 10.40
C TYR A 189 -0.51 -9.25 9.94
N GLY A 190 -1.05 -8.29 10.70
CA GLY A 190 -2.29 -7.58 10.38
C GLY A 190 -3.54 -8.26 10.92
N TRP A 191 -4.16 -7.62 11.90
CA TRP A 191 -5.32 -8.17 12.59
C TRP A 191 -6.51 -8.43 11.65
N ARG A 192 -6.71 -7.55 10.65
CA ARG A 192 -7.75 -7.72 9.63
C ARG A 192 -7.52 -8.98 8.81
N MET A 193 -6.30 -9.13 8.30
CA MET A 193 -5.93 -10.29 7.50
C MET A 193 -6.02 -11.60 8.27
N ILE A 194 -5.69 -11.59 9.58
CA ILE A 194 -5.87 -12.76 10.46
C ILE A 194 -7.36 -13.05 10.65
N GLN A 195 -8.17 -12.04 10.98
CA GLN A 195 -9.61 -12.17 11.20
C GLN A 195 -10.35 -12.62 9.94
N GLU A 196 -10.01 -12.05 8.79
CA GLU A 196 -10.61 -12.34 7.49
C GLU A 196 -10.01 -13.60 6.84
N LYS A 197 -9.10 -14.29 7.54
CA LYS A 197 -8.45 -15.53 7.09
C LYS A 197 -7.82 -15.40 5.70
N ASN A 198 -7.08 -14.30 5.49
CA ASN A 198 -6.46 -14.01 4.20
C ASN A 198 -5.58 -15.19 3.73
N PRO A 199 -5.87 -15.81 2.56
CA PRO A 199 -5.19 -17.04 2.13
C PRO A 199 -3.72 -16.81 1.78
N VAL A 200 -3.35 -15.61 1.32
CA VAL A 200 -1.95 -15.28 0.99
C VAL A 200 -1.15 -15.10 2.27
N LEU A 201 -1.73 -14.46 3.30
CA LEU A 201 -1.11 -14.39 4.63
C LEU A 201 -0.89 -15.78 5.20
N TYR A 202 -1.88 -16.67 5.13
CA TYR A 202 -1.74 -18.04 5.63
C TYR A 202 -0.58 -18.77 4.96
N GLN A 203 -0.47 -18.71 3.63
CA GLN A 203 0.65 -19.29 2.88
C GLN A 203 2.00 -18.69 3.30
N PHE A 204 2.04 -17.36 3.47
CA PHE A 204 3.23 -16.67 3.96
C PHE A 204 3.65 -17.16 5.35
N LEU A 205 2.71 -17.26 6.31
CA LEU A 205 2.98 -17.70 7.67
C LEU A 205 3.49 -19.16 7.72
N ARG A 206 2.91 -20.07 6.94
CA ARG A 206 3.36 -21.46 6.87
C ARG A 206 4.79 -21.55 6.31
N LYS A 207 5.12 -20.77 5.29
CA LYS A 207 6.48 -20.69 4.75
C LYS A 207 7.48 -20.12 5.78
N GLU A 208 7.08 -19.07 6.50
CA GLU A 208 7.88 -18.45 7.55
C GLU A 208 8.11 -19.42 8.73
N GLU A 209 7.09 -20.17 9.13
CA GLU A 209 7.19 -21.18 10.17
C GLU A 209 8.18 -22.27 9.78
N GLN A 210 8.04 -22.83 8.59
CA GLN A 210 8.95 -23.86 8.07
C GLN A 210 10.40 -23.37 8.02
N THR A 211 10.60 -22.14 7.51
CA THR A 211 11.95 -21.56 7.42
C THR A 211 12.59 -21.42 8.79
N ARG A 212 11.83 -20.93 9.80
CA ARG A 212 12.36 -20.76 11.17
C ARG A 212 12.59 -22.07 11.88
N ASN A 213 11.73 -23.09 11.66
CA ASN A 213 11.95 -24.43 12.20
C ASN A 213 13.24 -25.04 11.65
N ASN A 214 13.49 -24.95 10.34
CA ASN A 214 14.72 -25.46 9.72
C ASN A 214 15.97 -24.77 10.30
N ILE A 215 15.91 -23.44 10.53
CA ILE A 215 17.01 -22.71 11.16
C ILE A 215 17.20 -23.16 12.60
N LEU A 216 16.11 -23.35 13.35
CA LEU A 216 16.14 -23.79 14.74
C LEU A 216 16.80 -25.18 14.86
N GLU A 217 16.38 -26.14 14.03
CA GLU A 217 16.96 -27.47 13.97
C GLU A 217 18.47 -27.47 13.71
N ASN A 218 18.93 -26.61 12.77
CA ASN A 218 20.34 -26.45 12.44
C ASN A 218 21.18 -25.79 13.57
N LEU A 219 20.53 -25.16 14.53
CA LEU A 219 21.18 -24.54 15.69
C LEU A 219 21.17 -25.44 16.94
N LEU A 220 20.26 -26.40 16.98
CA LEU A 220 20.18 -27.39 18.09
C LEU A 220 21.48 -28.20 18.15
N GLY A 221 22.08 -28.27 19.33
CA GLY A 221 23.36 -28.96 19.55
C GLY A 221 24.60 -28.06 19.42
N LYS A 222 24.45 -26.79 19.00
CA LYS A 222 25.56 -25.80 19.01
C LYS A 222 25.54 -25.02 20.32
N ASP A 223 26.61 -25.13 21.10
CA ASP A 223 26.70 -24.52 22.44
C ASP A 223 27.54 -23.25 22.46
N SER A 224 27.05 -22.18 21.83
CA SER A 224 27.62 -20.85 21.99
C SER A 224 26.57 -19.86 22.52
N VAL A 225 27.03 -18.79 23.18
CA VAL A 225 26.13 -17.73 23.69
C VAL A 225 25.27 -17.18 22.56
N ALA A 226 25.87 -16.91 21.39
CA ALA A 226 25.17 -16.40 20.23
C ALA A 226 24.10 -17.38 19.71
N CYS A 227 24.41 -18.71 19.69
CA CYS A 227 23.44 -19.71 19.30
C CYS A 227 22.26 -19.79 20.28
N ARG A 228 22.52 -19.77 21.59
CA ARG A 228 21.45 -19.76 22.60
C ARG A 228 20.54 -18.54 22.48
N GLN A 229 21.11 -17.35 22.28
CA GLN A 229 20.33 -16.13 22.05
C GLN A 229 19.47 -16.23 20.77
N ARG A 230 20.05 -16.74 19.66
CA ARG A 230 19.34 -16.92 18.40
C ARG A 230 18.21 -17.94 18.50
N ILE A 231 18.44 -19.04 19.21
CA ILE A 231 17.40 -20.06 19.49
C ILE A 231 16.24 -19.44 20.27
N GLN A 232 16.54 -18.63 21.31
CA GLN A 232 15.50 -17.98 22.09
C GLN A 232 14.68 -16.99 21.22
N GLN A 233 15.34 -16.23 20.35
CA GLN A 233 14.65 -15.33 19.42
C GLN A 233 13.75 -16.10 18.45
N LEU A 234 14.25 -17.16 17.83
CA LEU A 234 13.47 -18.01 16.92
C LEU A 234 12.23 -18.61 17.59
N ARG A 235 12.36 -19.07 18.85
CA ARG A 235 11.22 -19.59 19.62
C ARG A 235 10.15 -18.54 19.85
N ARG A 236 10.53 -17.29 20.16
CA ARG A 236 9.59 -16.18 20.29
C ARG A 236 8.89 -15.87 18.96
N ASP A 237 9.65 -15.81 17.87
CA ASP A 237 9.10 -15.56 16.55
C ASP A 237 8.13 -16.66 16.12
N LEU A 238 8.49 -17.94 16.36
CA LEU A 238 7.62 -19.10 16.09
C LEU A 238 6.33 -19.04 16.92
N ALA A 239 6.38 -18.62 18.17
CA ALA A 239 5.19 -18.48 19.01
C ALA A 239 4.20 -17.48 18.40
N VAL A 240 4.69 -16.32 17.93
CA VAL A 240 3.86 -15.30 17.30
C VAL A 240 3.29 -15.76 15.95
N ILE A 241 4.09 -16.50 15.16
CA ILE A 241 3.62 -17.08 13.89
C ILE A 241 2.49 -18.07 14.16
N ARG A 242 2.69 -19.00 15.11
CA ARG A 242 1.69 -20.02 15.46
C ARG A 242 0.41 -19.41 16.02
N GLU A 243 0.51 -18.38 16.87
CA GLU A 243 -0.66 -17.62 17.32
C GLU A 243 -1.50 -17.13 16.13
N ALA A 244 -0.84 -16.53 15.12
CA ALA A 244 -1.54 -16.05 13.94
C ALA A 244 -2.16 -17.19 13.10
N ILE A 245 -1.43 -18.29 12.91
CA ILE A 245 -1.92 -19.48 12.20
C ILE A 245 -3.14 -20.07 12.92
N ASP A 246 -3.05 -20.29 14.23
CA ASP A 246 -4.11 -20.88 15.03
C ASP A 246 -5.40 -20.03 14.96
N ARG A 247 -5.26 -18.70 14.95
CA ARG A 247 -6.39 -17.79 14.83
C ARG A 247 -7.04 -17.84 13.44
N ILE A 248 -6.25 -18.03 12.37
CA ILE A 248 -6.77 -18.21 11.01
C ILE A 248 -7.48 -19.55 10.87
N GLU A 249 -6.94 -20.62 11.47
CA GLU A 249 -7.47 -22.00 11.36
C GLU A 249 -8.71 -22.26 12.22
N LYS A 250 -8.89 -21.53 13.34
CA LYS A 250 -10.08 -21.65 14.17
C LYS A 250 -11.35 -21.45 13.34
N LYS A 251 -12.26 -22.43 13.37
CA LYS A 251 -13.61 -22.30 12.82
C LYS A 251 -14.33 -21.17 13.56
N SER A 252 -15.07 -20.33 12.83
CA SER A 252 -15.98 -19.38 13.45
C SER A 252 -17.03 -20.20 14.23
N GLU A 253 -17.19 -19.96 15.51
CA GLU A 253 -18.23 -20.61 16.33
C GLU A 253 -19.66 -20.31 15.84
N VAL A 254 -19.81 -19.48 14.83
CA VAL A 254 -21.08 -19.04 14.25
C VAL A 254 -21.66 -20.09 13.26
N ASP A 255 -20.84 -21.01 12.71
CA ASP A 255 -21.32 -22.00 11.73
C ASP A 255 -21.99 -23.24 12.38
N THR A 256 -22.19 -23.25 13.70
CA THR A 256 -22.72 -24.42 14.43
C THR A 256 -24.20 -24.30 14.79
N TYR A 257 -24.92 -23.25 14.39
CA TYR A 257 -26.34 -23.06 14.74
C TYR A 257 -27.32 -23.12 13.55
N GLU A 258 -26.86 -23.54 12.37
CA GLU A 258 -27.78 -23.84 11.24
C GLU A 258 -27.55 -25.29 10.75
N MET A 259 -28.13 -26.24 11.47
CA MET A 259 -28.57 -27.55 10.96
C MET A 259 -29.86 -27.97 11.70
#